data_d621c2c3cb48c5abffbe25414e0d5621
#
_entry.id   d621c2c3cb48c5abffbe25414e0d5621
#
_cell.length_a   1.000
_cell.length_b   1.000
_cell.length_c   1.000
_cell.angle_alpha   90.00
_cell.angle_beta   90.00
_cell.angle_gamma   90.00
#
_symmetry.space_group_name_H-M   'P 1'
#
loop_
_entity.id
_entity.type
_entity.pdbx_description
1 polymer ?
#
loop_
_entity_poly.entity_id
_entity_poly.type
_entity_poly.pdbx_seq_one_letter_code
_entity_poly.pdbx_strand_id
1 'polypeptide(L)'
;EKLKQAGHFVCLNTGRAHYKAEKTRKEFNFENMVCNGGNGIVLDGILKENIPLDKQGALKIIQEAKEKGIGYLVAINDSQEVYGENDLFIQQVGYRKEPTTYILDQDFDYTQVENFYKIYLALDEKEEASFQNKDQLGSLRFEKEYLMFQPDNKKGGIFKMMEILQAPIQDVVVFGDDYNDLDMFDKDLWTGVA
;
A
#
# COMPACT_ATOMS: atom_id res chain seq x y z
N GLU A 1 -18.80 -17.02 -2.40
CA GLU A 1 -20.00 -17.33 -3.20
C GLU A 1 -21.24 -17.46 -2.33
N LYS A 2 -21.22 -18.31 -1.26
CA LYS A 2 -22.38 -18.49 -0.36
C LYS A 2 -22.82 -17.18 0.33
N LEU A 3 -21.89 -16.33 0.73
CA LEU A 3 -22.20 -15.03 1.34
C LEU A 3 -22.93 -14.12 0.34
N LYS A 4 -22.46 -14.04 -0.90
CA LYS A 4 -23.13 -13.27 -1.96
C LYS A 4 -24.56 -13.80 -2.23
N GLN A 5 -24.72 -15.12 -2.30
CA GLN A 5 -26.03 -15.75 -2.48
C GLN A 5 -26.99 -15.47 -1.31
N ALA A 6 -26.45 -15.29 -0.11
CA ALA A 6 -27.22 -14.88 1.07
C ALA A 6 -27.51 -13.37 1.13
N GLY A 7 -27.11 -12.60 0.11
CA GLY A 7 -27.37 -11.16 0.01
C GLY A 7 -26.35 -10.27 0.73
N HIS A 8 -25.22 -10.83 1.18
CA HIS A 8 -24.16 -10.02 1.79
C HIS A 8 -23.33 -9.28 0.75
N PHE A 9 -22.99 -8.03 1.05
CA PHE A 9 -21.93 -7.31 0.34
C PHE A 9 -20.58 -7.90 0.73
N VAL A 10 -19.79 -8.34 -0.26
CA VAL A 10 -18.49 -8.97 -0.03
C VAL A 10 -17.42 -8.14 -0.69
N CYS A 11 -16.40 -7.77 0.10
CA CYS A 11 -15.32 -6.90 -0.32
C CYS A 11 -13.96 -7.53 0.02
N LEU A 12 -13.03 -7.52 -0.93
CA LEU A 12 -11.62 -7.86 -0.68
C LEU A 12 -10.95 -6.65 0.00
N ASN A 13 -10.20 -6.86 1.10
CA ASN A 13 -9.38 -5.80 1.71
C ASN A 13 -7.91 -6.21 1.71
N THR A 14 -7.04 -5.40 1.07
CA THR A 14 -5.64 -5.76 0.85
C THR A 14 -4.69 -4.57 0.87
N GLY A 15 -3.46 -4.77 1.38
CA GLY A 15 -2.35 -3.81 1.26
C GLY A 15 -1.72 -3.74 -0.13
N ARG A 16 -2.08 -4.65 -1.06
CA ARG A 16 -1.53 -4.64 -2.41
C ARG A 16 -1.98 -3.41 -3.18
N ALA A 17 -1.09 -2.88 -4.05
CA ALA A 17 -1.45 -1.84 -5.02
C ALA A 17 -2.60 -2.30 -5.90
N HIS A 18 -3.42 -1.35 -6.39
CA HIS A 18 -4.61 -1.65 -7.16
C HIS A 18 -4.32 -2.53 -8.37
N TYR A 19 -3.34 -2.17 -9.23
CA TYR A 19 -3.02 -2.95 -10.44
C TYR A 19 -2.72 -4.42 -10.14
N LYS A 20 -2.08 -4.68 -8.99
CA LYS A 20 -1.72 -6.04 -8.56
C LYS A 20 -2.92 -6.78 -7.95
N ALA A 21 -3.69 -6.10 -7.11
CA ALA A 21 -4.87 -6.65 -6.44
C ALA A 21 -6.00 -6.95 -7.43
N GLU A 22 -6.09 -6.19 -8.52
CA GLU A 22 -7.10 -6.35 -9.57
C GLU A 22 -7.08 -7.75 -10.22
N LYS A 23 -5.90 -8.35 -10.37
CA LYS A 23 -5.77 -9.72 -10.83
C LYS A 23 -6.44 -10.69 -9.87
N THR A 24 -6.13 -10.60 -8.57
CA THR A 24 -6.72 -11.43 -7.51
C THR A 24 -8.23 -11.19 -7.41
N ARG A 25 -8.66 -9.93 -7.47
CA ARG A 25 -10.06 -9.55 -7.44
C ARG A 25 -10.87 -10.27 -8.54
N LYS A 26 -10.37 -10.24 -9.77
CA LYS A 26 -10.99 -10.91 -10.92
C LYS A 26 -10.96 -12.42 -10.82
N GLU A 27 -9.84 -13.01 -10.42
CA GLU A 27 -9.65 -14.45 -10.28
C GLU A 27 -10.65 -15.05 -9.27
N PHE A 28 -10.87 -14.39 -8.15
CA PHE A 28 -11.81 -14.82 -7.11
C PHE A 28 -13.21 -14.20 -7.23
N ASN A 29 -13.47 -13.51 -8.32
CA ASN A 29 -14.78 -12.94 -8.64
C ASN A 29 -15.32 -12.00 -7.55
N PHE A 30 -14.46 -11.17 -6.96
CA PHE A 30 -14.88 -10.06 -6.12
C PHE A 30 -15.28 -8.87 -7.00
N GLU A 31 -16.41 -8.24 -6.73
CA GLU A 31 -16.86 -7.02 -7.40
C GLU A 31 -16.29 -5.77 -6.71
N ASN A 32 -16.04 -5.89 -5.40
CA ASN A 32 -15.66 -4.78 -4.55
C ASN A 32 -14.31 -5.05 -3.88
N MET A 33 -13.53 -4.00 -3.70
CA MET A 33 -12.20 -4.10 -3.11
C MET A 33 -11.79 -2.79 -2.43
N VAL A 34 -11.23 -2.92 -1.25
CA VAL A 34 -10.34 -1.93 -0.63
C VAL A 34 -8.92 -2.40 -0.90
N CYS A 35 -8.09 -1.57 -1.49
CA CYS A 35 -6.70 -1.90 -1.85
C CYS A 35 -5.74 -0.78 -1.45
N ASN A 36 -4.48 -0.93 -1.82
CA ASN A 36 -3.44 0.05 -1.51
C ASN A 36 -3.45 0.47 -0.03
N GLY A 37 -3.57 -0.52 0.90
CA GLY A 37 -3.57 -0.29 2.34
C GLY A 37 -4.70 0.62 2.85
N GLY A 38 -5.86 0.63 2.20
CA GLY A 38 -7.01 1.45 2.56
C GLY A 38 -7.25 2.67 1.66
N ASN A 39 -6.25 3.06 0.86
CA ASN A 39 -6.32 4.25 0.02
C ASN A 39 -6.94 4.01 -1.37
N GLY A 40 -7.18 2.76 -1.77
CA GLY A 40 -7.82 2.42 -3.04
C GLY A 40 -9.20 1.82 -2.82
N ILE A 41 -10.20 2.30 -3.55
CA ILE A 41 -11.59 1.83 -3.49
C ILE A 41 -12.06 1.40 -4.87
N VAL A 42 -12.44 0.14 -4.99
CA VAL A 42 -13.11 -0.43 -6.17
C VAL A 42 -14.54 -0.81 -5.76
N LEU A 43 -15.52 -0.30 -6.48
CA LEU A 43 -16.94 -0.63 -6.29
C LEU A 43 -17.53 -1.05 -7.64
N ASP A 44 -18.22 -2.19 -7.66
CA ASP A 44 -18.82 -2.79 -8.86
C ASP A 44 -17.79 -2.96 -10.01
N GLY A 45 -16.58 -3.36 -9.65
CA GLY A 45 -15.48 -3.54 -10.60
C GLY A 45 -14.85 -2.25 -11.13
N ILE A 46 -15.26 -1.08 -10.64
CA ILE A 46 -14.78 0.24 -11.09
C ILE A 46 -13.92 0.87 -9.99
N LEU A 47 -12.70 1.26 -10.32
CA LEU A 47 -11.84 2.04 -9.43
C LEU A 47 -12.47 3.43 -9.22
N LYS A 48 -12.93 3.70 -8.01
CA LYS A 48 -13.52 4.98 -7.61
C LYS A 48 -12.47 5.95 -7.12
N GLU A 49 -11.46 5.43 -6.44
CA GLU A 49 -10.42 6.23 -5.82
C GLU A 49 -9.14 5.43 -5.64
N ASN A 50 -7.98 6.08 -5.77
CA ASN A 50 -6.67 5.56 -5.40
C ASN A 50 -5.82 6.73 -4.91
N ILE A 51 -5.89 7.01 -3.60
CA ILE A 51 -5.23 8.17 -2.98
C ILE A 51 -3.73 7.89 -2.88
N PRO A 52 -2.87 8.78 -3.40
CA PRO A 52 -1.42 8.67 -3.26
C PRO A 52 -0.97 8.96 -1.82
N LEU A 53 0.30 8.70 -1.57
CA LEU A 53 0.99 9.15 -0.35
C LEU A 53 1.09 10.68 -0.32
N ASP A 54 1.23 11.25 0.88
CA ASP A 54 1.54 12.67 1.02
C ASP A 54 2.85 13.03 0.29
N LYS A 55 2.77 13.94 -0.65
CA LYS A 55 3.91 14.35 -1.48
C LYS A 55 5.06 14.90 -0.66
N GLN A 56 4.79 15.72 0.35
CA GLN A 56 5.84 16.33 1.16
C GLN A 56 6.56 15.28 2.02
N GLY A 57 5.80 14.34 2.60
CA GLY A 57 6.38 13.20 3.31
C GLY A 57 7.22 12.31 2.40
N ALA A 58 6.75 12.02 1.19
CA ALA A 58 7.48 11.23 0.20
C ALA A 58 8.81 11.90 -0.18
N LEU A 59 8.80 13.19 -0.47
CA LEU A 59 10.02 13.95 -0.82
C LEU A 59 11.03 14.00 0.33
N LYS A 60 10.58 14.13 1.59
CA LYS A 60 11.48 14.10 2.76
C LYS A 60 12.16 12.73 2.92
N ILE A 61 11.42 11.65 2.71
CA ILE A 61 11.96 10.29 2.76
C ILE A 61 13.01 10.08 1.66
N ILE A 62 12.72 10.48 0.43
CA ILE A 62 13.64 10.37 -0.70
C ILE A 62 14.90 11.20 -0.43
N GLN A 63 14.76 12.42 0.07
CA GLN A 63 15.88 13.29 0.38
C GLN A 63 16.80 12.69 1.45
N GLU A 64 16.22 12.20 2.57
CA GLU A 64 17.02 11.56 3.62
C GLU A 64 17.73 10.30 3.11
N ALA A 65 17.07 9.50 2.26
CA ALA A 65 17.70 8.33 1.66
C ALA A 65 18.93 8.71 0.81
N LYS A 66 18.82 9.77 0.00
CA LYS A 66 19.94 10.31 -0.78
C LYS A 66 21.11 10.76 0.11
N GLU A 67 20.82 11.54 1.14
CA GLU A 67 21.82 12.08 2.07
C GLU A 67 22.58 10.98 2.83
N LYS A 68 21.89 9.87 3.12
CA LYS A 68 22.48 8.73 3.83
C LYS A 68 23.07 7.65 2.92
N GLY A 69 23.00 7.81 1.60
CA GLY A 69 23.47 6.79 0.67
C GLY A 69 22.67 5.48 0.74
N ILE A 70 21.38 5.58 1.04
CA ILE A 70 20.44 4.46 1.06
C ILE A 70 19.78 4.35 -0.31
N GLY A 71 19.88 3.18 -0.92
CA GLY A 71 19.22 2.89 -2.19
C GLY A 71 17.71 2.94 -2.04
N TYR A 72 17.01 3.51 -3.01
CA TYR A 72 15.57 3.62 -2.99
C TYR A 72 14.93 3.43 -4.37
N LEU A 73 13.67 3.02 -4.34
CA LEU A 73 12.82 2.91 -5.53
C LEU A 73 11.44 3.51 -5.22
N VAL A 74 10.87 4.20 -6.18
CA VAL A 74 9.60 4.94 -6.02
C VAL A 74 8.59 4.49 -7.07
N ALA A 75 7.40 4.06 -6.63
CA ALA A 75 6.27 3.82 -7.51
C ALA A 75 5.45 5.11 -7.63
N ILE A 76 5.43 5.70 -8.81
CA ILE A 76 4.70 6.94 -9.12
C ILE A 76 3.44 6.69 -9.95
N ASN A 77 3.26 5.46 -10.41
CA ASN A 77 2.12 5.01 -11.18
C ASN A 77 1.47 3.78 -10.51
N ASP A 78 0.21 3.53 -10.81
CA ASP A 78 -0.46 2.28 -10.44
C ASP A 78 -0.08 1.16 -11.41
N SER A 79 1.19 0.78 -11.42
CA SER A 79 1.80 -0.20 -12.30
C SER A 79 2.95 -0.96 -11.61
N GLN A 80 3.57 -1.89 -12.32
CA GLN A 80 4.77 -2.60 -11.83
C GLN A 80 6.07 -1.80 -11.96
N GLU A 81 6.00 -0.57 -12.45
CA GLU A 81 7.16 0.29 -12.66
C GLU A 81 7.61 0.92 -11.34
N VAL A 82 8.90 0.95 -11.13
CA VAL A 82 9.55 1.68 -10.04
C VAL A 82 10.69 2.52 -10.59
N TYR A 83 10.84 3.70 -10.06
CA TYR A 83 11.82 4.71 -10.48
C TYR A 83 12.92 4.82 -9.43
N GLY A 84 14.17 4.86 -9.86
CA GLY A 84 15.35 5.12 -9.04
C GLY A 84 16.33 6.01 -9.78
N GLU A 85 17.19 6.75 -9.08
CA GLU A 85 18.24 7.52 -9.73
C GLU A 85 19.35 6.64 -10.31
N ASN A 86 19.58 5.49 -9.66
CA ASN A 86 20.63 4.55 -10.02
C ASN A 86 20.27 3.15 -9.50
N ASP A 87 21.18 2.21 -9.64
CA ASP A 87 21.00 0.82 -9.22
C ASP A 87 21.39 0.54 -7.75
N LEU A 88 21.62 1.57 -6.94
CA LEU A 88 22.08 1.44 -5.55
C LEU A 88 21.16 0.54 -4.70
N PHE A 89 19.84 0.67 -4.86
CA PHE A 89 18.90 -0.24 -4.20
C PHE A 89 19.19 -1.70 -4.54
N ILE A 90 19.39 -2.01 -5.83
CA ILE A 90 19.67 -3.36 -6.30
C ILE A 90 21.02 -3.86 -5.79
N GLN A 91 22.03 -2.98 -5.74
CA GLN A 91 23.35 -3.32 -5.19
C GLN A 91 23.29 -3.64 -3.69
N GLN A 92 22.47 -2.94 -2.91
CA GLN A 92 22.37 -3.12 -1.46
C GLN A 92 21.51 -4.32 -1.06
N VAL A 93 20.38 -4.56 -1.74
CA VAL A 93 19.40 -5.56 -1.30
C VAL A 93 18.99 -6.57 -2.39
N GLY A 94 19.49 -6.41 -3.59
CA GLY A 94 19.14 -7.26 -4.74
C GLY A 94 17.83 -6.86 -5.43
N TYR A 95 17.47 -7.65 -6.42
CA TYR A 95 16.19 -7.47 -7.12
C TYR A 95 15.02 -7.87 -6.24
N ARG A 96 13.92 -7.11 -6.36
CA ARG A 96 12.67 -7.48 -5.70
C ARG A 96 12.16 -8.81 -6.23
N LYS A 97 11.61 -9.64 -5.35
CA LYS A 97 11.05 -10.96 -5.71
C LYS A 97 9.83 -10.90 -6.61
N GLU A 98 9.13 -9.75 -6.59
CA GLU A 98 7.95 -9.55 -7.40
C GLU A 98 8.30 -9.01 -8.79
N PRO A 99 7.48 -9.31 -9.82
CA PRO A 99 7.65 -8.71 -11.14
C PRO A 99 7.73 -7.18 -11.04
N THR A 100 8.85 -6.62 -11.45
CA THR A 100 9.15 -5.20 -11.29
C THR A 100 9.89 -4.71 -12.54
N THR A 101 9.45 -3.59 -13.09
CA THR A 101 10.15 -2.86 -14.15
C THR A 101 10.92 -1.71 -13.52
N TYR A 102 12.24 -1.76 -13.60
CA TYR A 102 13.13 -0.75 -13.04
C TYR A 102 13.41 0.33 -14.08
N ILE A 103 13.10 1.57 -13.75
CA ILE A 103 13.43 2.76 -14.55
C ILE A 103 14.46 3.54 -13.75
N LEU A 104 15.71 3.51 -14.25
CA LEU A 104 16.83 4.15 -13.58
C LEU A 104 17.24 5.39 -14.40
N ASP A 105 17.09 6.56 -13.78
CA ASP A 105 17.35 7.85 -14.41
C ASP A 105 17.95 8.82 -13.38
N GLN A 106 19.22 9.17 -13.54
CA GLN A 106 19.95 10.07 -12.64
C GLN A 106 19.40 11.50 -12.64
N ASP A 107 18.78 11.91 -13.73
CA ASP A 107 18.23 13.25 -13.90
C ASP A 107 16.74 13.33 -13.53
N PHE A 108 16.17 12.24 -13.01
CA PHE A 108 14.76 12.20 -12.65
C PHE A 108 14.43 13.16 -11.50
N ASP A 109 13.57 14.14 -11.77
CA ASP A 109 13.16 15.14 -10.81
C ASP A 109 11.88 14.74 -10.08
N TYR A 110 12.03 14.15 -8.89
CA TYR A 110 10.90 13.75 -8.03
C TYR A 110 10.04 14.94 -7.59
N THR A 111 10.52 16.18 -7.63
CA THR A 111 9.70 17.34 -7.23
C THR A 111 8.57 17.62 -8.23
N GLN A 112 8.72 17.20 -9.48
CA GLN A 112 7.71 17.29 -10.54
C GLN A 112 6.68 16.15 -10.51
N VAL A 113 6.91 15.12 -9.71
CA VAL A 113 5.97 14.00 -9.55
C VAL A 113 4.76 14.47 -8.75
N GLU A 114 3.57 14.22 -9.26
CA GLU A 114 2.32 14.55 -8.57
C GLU A 114 1.91 13.47 -7.57
N ASN A 115 2.05 12.21 -7.96
CA ASN A 115 1.56 11.07 -7.19
C ASN A 115 2.68 10.11 -6.81
N PHE A 116 2.74 9.78 -5.53
CA PHE A 116 3.60 8.75 -4.96
C PHE A 116 2.72 7.65 -4.37
N TYR A 117 2.92 6.40 -4.79
CA TYR A 117 2.12 5.28 -4.26
C TYR A 117 2.89 4.39 -3.31
N LYS A 118 4.20 4.20 -3.55
CA LYS A 118 5.08 3.42 -2.68
C LYS A 118 6.51 3.91 -2.78
N ILE A 119 7.25 3.79 -1.68
CA ILE A 119 8.70 4.01 -1.64
C ILE A 119 9.31 2.78 -0.98
N TYR A 120 10.34 2.24 -1.60
CA TYR A 120 11.12 1.13 -1.08
C TYR A 120 12.51 1.65 -0.73
N LEU A 121 12.96 1.45 0.52
CA LEU A 121 14.28 1.83 0.97
C LEU A 121 15.10 0.58 1.29
N ALA A 122 16.34 0.52 0.80
CA ALA A 122 17.32 -0.49 1.18
C ALA A 122 17.80 -0.23 2.62
N LEU A 123 16.93 -0.44 3.59
CA LEU A 123 17.10 -0.11 4.99
C LEU A 123 16.73 -1.33 5.83
N ASP A 124 17.70 -1.90 6.53
CA ASP A 124 17.46 -3.02 7.42
C ASP A 124 16.81 -2.55 8.75
N GLU A 125 16.38 -3.52 9.57
CA GLU A 125 15.68 -3.23 10.82
C GLU A 125 16.58 -2.50 11.84
N LYS A 126 17.89 -2.72 11.80
CA LYS A 126 18.84 -2.08 12.74
C LYS A 126 19.09 -0.63 12.39
N GLU A 127 19.12 -0.33 11.12
CA GLU A 127 19.34 1.02 10.60
C GLU A 127 18.07 1.88 10.67
N GLU A 128 16.89 1.24 10.72
CA GLU A 128 15.58 1.90 10.74
C GLU A 128 15.45 2.93 11.86
N ALA A 129 16.00 2.64 13.04
CA ALA A 129 15.98 3.57 14.18
C ALA A 129 16.71 4.90 13.91
N SER A 130 17.67 4.90 12.96
CA SER A 130 18.42 6.09 12.57
C SER A 130 17.76 6.92 11.48
N PHE A 131 16.69 6.40 10.86
CA PHE A 131 15.96 7.09 9.80
C PHE A 131 14.92 8.03 10.39
N GLN A 132 15.14 9.35 10.23
CA GLN A 132 14.38 10.38 10.94
C GLN A 132 12.95 10.54 10.41
N ASN A 133 12.77 10.38 9.09
CA ASN A 133 11.50 10.61 8.43
C ASN A 133 10.61 9.35 8.33
N LYS A 134 10.91 8.27 9.04
CA LYS A 134 10.13 7.02 8.95
C LYS A 134 8.66 7.16 9.32
N ASP A 135 8.34 8.09 10.22
CA ASP A 135 6.97 8.32 10.72
C ASP A 135 6.19 9.33 9.88
N GLN A 136 6.76 9.84 8.77
CA GLN A 136 6.06 10.76 7.87
C GLN A 136 4.93 10.09 7.09
N LEU A 137 5.07 8.79 6.84
CA LEU A 137 4.11 7.97 6.09
C LEU A 137 3.95 6.63 6.80
N GLY A 138 2.88 5.89 6.49
CA GLY A 138 2.74 4.49 6.90
C GLY A 138 3.86 3.64 6.32
N SER A 139 4.39 2.71 7.11
CA SER A 139 5.45 1.82 6.66
C SER A 139 5.20 0.38 7.06
N LEU A 140 5.63 -0.55 6.21
CA LEU A 140 5.53 -1.99 6.42
C LEU A 140 6.83 -2.66 6.01
N ARG A 141 7.22 -3.69 6.78
CA ARG A 141 8.38 -4.53 6.47
C ARG A 141 7.93 -5.96 6.20
N PHE A 142 7.88 -6.34 4.92
CA PHE A 142 7.62 -7.72 4.50
C PHE A 142 8.92 -8.50 4.25
N GLU A 143 9.96 -7.80 3.81
CA GLU A 143 11.28 -8.37 3.55
C GLU A 143 12.27 -7.79 4.57
N LYS A 144 13.23 -8.60 4.99
CA LYS A 144 14.21 -8.18 6.01
C LYS A 144 15.15 -7.10 5.49
N GLU A 145 15.40 -7.11 4.19
CA GLU A 145 16.40 -6.32 3.52
C GLU A 145 15.96 -4.89 3.22
N TYR A 146 14.65 -4.63 3.15
CA TYR A 146 14.15 -3.30 2.82
C TYR A 146 12.86 -2.92 3.54
N LEU A 147 12.70 -1.63 3.79
CA LEU A 147 11.49 -1.03 4.33
C LEU A 147 10.64 -0.49 3.17
N MET A 148 9.32 -0.65 3.26
CA MET A 148 8.37 -0.13 2.28
C MET A 148 7.45 0.90 2.92
N PHE A 149 7.40 2.10 2.38
CA PHE A 149 6.39 3.11 2.71
C PHE A 149 5.20 2.95 1.78
N GLN A 150 4.05 2.79 2.38
CA GLN A 150 2.75 2.70 1.70
C GLN A 150 1.65 3.10 2.68
N PRO A 151 0.44 3.37 2.21
CA PRO A 151 -0.70 3.51 3.11
C PRO A 151 -0.87 2.26 3.97
N ASP A 152 -1.11 2.46 5.26
CA ASP A 152 -1.38 1.41 6.24
C ASP A 152 -2.59 1.81 7.09
N ASN A 153 -3.76 1.80 6.46
CA ASN A 153 -5.02 2.24 7.05
C ASN A 153 -6.20 1.44 6.46
N LYS A 154 -6.13 0.13 6.55
CA LYS A 154 -7.21 -0.76 6.07
C LYS A 154 -8.54 -0.46 6.74
N LYS A 155 -8.52 -0.12 8.02
CA LYS A 155 -9.68 0.34 8.79
C LYS A 155 -10.30 1.58 8.17
N GLY A 156 -9.51 2.59 7.81
CA GLY A 156 -9.99 3.80 7.12
C GLY A 156 -10.65 3.49 5.77
N GLY A 157 -10.09 2.54 5.03
CA GLY A 157 -10.68 2.05 3.79
C GLY A 157 -12.04 1.39 3.97
N ILE A 158 -12.25 0.66 5.09
CA ILE A 158 -13.55 0.10 5.45
C ILE A 158 -14.56 1.23 5.75
N PHE A 159 -14.19 2.21 6.57
CA PHE A 159 -15.06 3.37 6.85
C PHE A 159 -15.50 4.06 5.56
N LYS A 160 -14.56 4.29 4.64
CA LYS A 160 -14.85 4.93 3.36
C LYS A 160 -15.78 4.09 2.49
N MET A 161 -15.60 2.77 2.44
CA MET A 161 -16.51 1.89 1.73
C MET A 161 -17.92 1.94 2.33
N MET A 162 -18.05 1.90 3.66
CA MET A 162 -19.35 1.98 4.33
C MET A 162 -20.04 3.33 4.12
N GLU A 163 -19.29 4.43 4.09
CA GLU A 163 -19.80 5.75 3.73
C GLU A 163 -20.37 5.79 2.31
N ILE A 164 -19.65 5.25 1.32
CA ILE A 164 -20.11 5.16 -0.07
C ILE A 164 -21.39 4.31 -0.17
N LEU A 165 -21.48 3.22 0.57
CA LEU A 165 -22.62 2.33 0.61
C LEU A 165 -23.80 2.91 1.42
N GLN A 166 -23.59 3.97 2.20
CA GLN A 166 -24.54 4.53 3.16
C GLN A 166 -25.05 3.45 4.14
N ALA A 167 -24.18 2.55 4.55
CA ALA A 167 -24.49 1.40 5.38
C ALA A 167 -23.94 1.58 6.82
N PRO A 168 -24.63 1.02 7.84
CA PRO A 168 -24.18 1.11 9.22
C PRO A 168 -22.86 0.40 9.45
N ILE A 169 -21.93 1.03 10.16
CA ILE A 169 -20.60 0.46 10.44
C ILE A 169 -20.69 -0.82 11.29
N GLN A 170 -21.74 -0.97 12.09
CA GLN A 170 -21.98 -2.14 12.95
C GLN A 170 -22.30 -3.42 12.15
N ASP A 171 -22.67 -3.28 10.89
CA ASP A 171 -22.97 -4.41 10.00
C ASP A 171 -21.72 -5.02 9.36
N VAL A 172 -20.53 -4.46 9.65
CA VAL A 172 -19.26 -4.94 9.13
C VAL A 172 -18.81 -6.20 9.87
N VAL A 173 -18.34 -7.17 9.10
CA VAL A 173 -17.57 -8.32 9.60
C VAL A 173 -16.26 -8.37 8.84
N VAL A 174 -15.14 -8.41 9.56
CA VAL A 174 -13.79 -8.48 8.98
C VAL A 174 -13.15 -9.82 9.25
N PHE A 175 -12.37 -10.29 8.26
CA PHE A 175 -11.55 -11.49 8.37
C PHE A 175 -10.10 -11.10 8.03
N GLY A 176 -9.15 -11.58 8.82
CA GLY A 176 -7.73 -11.34 8.61
C GLY A 176 -6.87 -12.30 9.41
N ASP A 177 -5.61 -12.49 9.01
CA ASP A 177 -4.70 -13.49 9.57
C ASP A 177 -3.25 -12.97 9.73
N ASP A 178 -2.97 -11.71 9.41
CA ASP A 178 -1.62 -11.17 9.42
C ASP A 178 -1.53 -9.83 10.18
N TYR A 179 -0.31 -9.42 10.53
CA TYR A 179 -0.03 -8.20 11.29
C TYR A 179 -0.59 -6.93 10.63
N ASN A 180 -0.62 -6.87 9.31
CA ASN A 180 -1.19 -5.74 8.56
C ASN A 180 -2.71 -5.71 8.57
N ASP A 181 -3.37 -6.66 9.26
CA ASP A 181 -4.81 -6.70 9.47
C ASP A 181 -5.22 -6.20 10.87
N LEU A 182 -4.25 -5.99 11.77
CA LEU A 182 -4.53 -5.65 13.15
C LEU A 182 -5.36 -4.37 13.31
N ASP A 183 -5.18 -3.38 12.43
CA ASP A 183 -5.96 -2.15 12.45
C ASP A 183 -7.45 -2.36 12.18
N MET A 184 -7.80 -3.48 11.50
CA MET A 184 -9.19 -3.84 11.24
C MET A 184 -9.89 -4.51 12.42
N PHE A 185 -9.17 -5.04 13.42
CA PHE A 185 -9.77 -5.75 14.56
C PHE A 185 -10.13 -4.79 15.68
N ASP A 186 -11.19 -4.01 15.46
CA ASP A 186 -11.73 -3.06 16.45
C ASP A 186 -13.09 -3.57 16.96
N LYS A 187 -13.07 -4.22 18.13
CA LYS A 187 -14.26 -4.84 18.76
C LYS A 187 -15.35 -3.84 19.14
N ASP A 188 -15.01 -2.55 19.25
CA ASP A 188 -15.96 -1.51 19.62
C ASP A 188 -16.73 -0.99 18.39
N LEU A 189 -16.28 -1.35 17.19
CA LEU A 189 -16.89 -0.93 15.93
C LEU A 189 -17.66 -2.04 15.22
N TRP A 190 -17.05 -3.24 15.11
CA TRP A 190 -17.59 -4.35 14.33
C TRP A 190 -17.07 -5.72 14.77
N THR A 191 -17.52 -6.78 14.09
CA THR A 191 -17.07 -8.14 14.38
C THR A 191 -15.80 -8.46 13.60
N GLY A 192 -14.74 -8.86 14.31
CA GLY A 192 -13.50 -9.38 13.74
C GLY A 192 -13.38 -10.90 13.93
N VAL A 193 -12.87 -11.59 12.90
CA VAL A 193 -12.58 -13.02 12.89
C VAL A 193 -11.13 -13.22 12.42
N ALA A 194 -10.26 -13.71 13.33
CA ALA A 194 -8.86 -14.01 13.08
C ALA A 194 -8.61 -15.51 12.93
#